data_91eb9d9f78264722b8c3162385add276
#
_entry.id   91eb9d9f78264722b8c3162385add276
#
_cell.length_a   1.000
_cell.length_b   1.000
_cell.length_c   1.000
_cell.angle_alpha   90.00
_cell.angle_beta   90.00
_cell.angle_gamma   90.00
#
_symmetry.space_group_name_H-M   'P 1'
#
loop_
_entity.id
_entity.type
_entity.pdbx_description
1 polymer ?
#
loop_
_entity_poly.entity_id
_entity_poly.type
_entity_poly.pdbx_seq_one_letter_code
_entity_poly.pdbx_strand_id
1 'polypeptide(L)'
;MEVSVLNINGQETGRKVVLNDAIFGIEPNDHVLYLDVKQYLANQRQGTAKSKERSEMSGSTRKLGRQKGGGGARRGDINSPVLVGGARVFGPKPRDYSFKLNKKVKVLARKSALSYKAKENAIIVVEDFEMTAPKTKEYVNIVNNLQLEGRKSLLLLPNVNKNVYLSARNLQRSEVMTASALNAYKVLNADVLVITEKSLEAIDGILNK
;
A
#
# COMPACT_ATOMS: atom_id res chain seq x y z
N MET A 1 -6.97 -0.72 -26.71
CA MET A 1 -5.53 -1.03 -26.76
C MET A 1 -5.35 -2.54 -26.80
N GLU A 2 -4.55 -3.09 -27.77
CA GLU A 2 -4.29 -4.53 -27.88
C GLU A 2 -2.95 -4.88 -27.23
N VAL A 3 -2.91 -5.98 -26.50
CA VAL A 3 -1.70 -6.50 -25.83
C VAL A 3 -1.54 -7.97 -26.18
N SER A 4 -0.31 -8.41 -26.55
CA SER A 4 0.01 -9.81 -26.79
C SER A 4 -0.01 -10.59 -25.48
N VAL A 5 -0.51 -11.84 -25.53
CA VAL A 5 -0.50 -12.74 -24.37
C VAL A 5 0.79 -13.55 -24.41
N LEU A 6 1.50 -13.55 -23.28
CA LEU A 6 2.72 -14.33 -23.10
C LEU A 6 2.44 -15.61 -22.31
N ASN A 7 3.26 -16.63 -22.54
CA ASN A 7 3.30 -17.80 -21.66
C ASN A 7 4.28 -17.58 -20.50
N ILE A 8 4.35 -18.53 -19.56
CA ILE A 8 5.28 -18.48 -18.40
C ILE A 8 6.76 -18.50 -18.80
N ASN A 9 7.09 -18.85 -20.05
CA ASN A 9 8.43 -18.83 -20.59
C ASN A 9 8.78 -17.49 -21.28
N GLY A 10 7.88 -16.52 -21.27
CA GLY A 10 8.07 -15.21 -21.90
C GLY A 10 7.89 -15.18 -23.41
N GLN A 11 7.34 -16.24 -24.00
CA GLN A 11 7.09 -16.35 -25.45
C GLN A 11 5.67 -15.89 -25.77
N GLU A 12 5.47 -15.24 -26.90
CA GLU A 12 4.15 -14.87 -27.39
C GLU A 12 3.34 -16.10 -27.82
N THR A 13 2.11 -16.18 -27.34
CA THR A 13 1.19 -17.29 -27.66
C THR A 13 0.46 -17.10 -29.00
N GLY A 14 0.67 -15.96 -29.67
CA GLY A 14 -0.07 -15.55 -30.88
C GLY A 14 -1.48 -15.04 -30.60
N ARG A 15 -1.93 -15.09 -29.34
CA ARG A 15 -3.21 -14.52 -28.90
C ARG A 15 -3.03 -13.06 -28.50
N LYS A 16 -4.04 -12.23 -28.81
CA LYS A 16 -4.10 -10.84 -28.36
C LYS A 16 -5.36 -10.61 -27.55
N VAL A 17 -5.25 -9.84 -26.52
CA VAL A 17 -6.37 -9.40 -25.68
C VAL A 17 -6.56 -7.92 -25.83
N VAL A 18 -7.82 -7.49 -25.99
CA VAL A 18 -8.21 -6.09 -26.07
C VAL A 18 -8.50 -5.59 -24.66
N LEU A 19 -7.71 -4.62 -24.18
CA LEU A 19 -7.98 -3.94 -22.93
C LEU A 19 -9.18 -3.01 -23.08
N ASN A 20 -10.07 -3.03 -22.09
CA ASN A 20 -11.29 -2.21 -22.08
C ASN A 20 -10.96 -0.73 -21.90
N ASP A 21 -11.29 0.09 -22.93
CA ASP A 21 -11.00 1.52 -22.90
C ASP A 21 -11.75 2.27 -21.79
N ALA A 22 -12.90 1.77 -21.31
CA ALA A 22 -13.61 2.33 -20.15
C ALA A 22 -12.86 2.19 -18.82
N ILE A 23 -11.78 1.39 -18.79
CA ILE A 23 -10.93 1.18 -17.60
C ILE A 23 -9.49 1.65 -17.85
N PHE A 24 -8.90 1.24 -18.97
CA PHE A 24 -7.49 1.48 -19.27
C PHE A 24 -7.27 2.71 -20.17
N GLY A 25 -8.32 3.20 -20.85
CA GLY A 25 -8.26 4.34 -21.78
C GLY A 25 -8.72 5.67 -21.19
N ILE A 26 -9.11 5.73 -19.94
CA ILE A 26 -9.60 6.97 -19.33
C ILE A 26 -8.48 8.01 -19.15
N GLU A 27 -8.85 9.28 -19.10
CA GLU A 27 -7.92 10.33 -18.66
C GLU A 27 -7.68 10.22 -17.15
N PRO A 28 -6.42 10.02 -16.71
CA PRO A 28 -6.10 9.87 -15.30
C PRO A 28 -6.40 11.12 -14.49
N ASN A 29 -6.93 10.95 -13.27
CA ASN A 29 -7.19 12.05 -12.34
C ASN A 29 -6.23 11.98 -11.15
N ASP A 30 -5.21 12.84 -11.13
CA ASP A 30 -4.15 12.87 -10.12
C ASP A 30 -4.66 13.19 -8.72
N HIS A 31 -5.66 14.09 -8.61
CA HIS A 31 -6.22 14.44 -7.32
C HIS A 31 -6.91 13.24 -6.65
N VAL A 32 -7.66 12.47 -7.43
CA VAL A 32 -8.35 11.27 -6.93
C VAL A 32 -7.34 10.19 -6.53
N LEU A 33 -6.27 10.02 -7.31
CA LEU A 33 -5.16 9.13 -6.96
C LEU A 33 -4.49 9.53 -5.65
N TYR A 34 -4.18 10.81 -5.50
CA TYR A 34 -3.61 11.34 -4.25
C TYR A 34 -4.49 11.03 -3.04
N LEU A 35 -5.81 11.25 -3.15
CA LEU A 35 -6.74 10.99 -2.06
C LEU A 35 -6.79 9.51 -1.68
N ASP A 36 -6.81 8.58 -2.65
CA ASP A 36 -6.86 7.13 -2.38
C ASP A 36 -5.55 6.64 -1.76
N VAL A 37 -4.40 7.06 -2.26
CA VAL A 37 -3.08 6.76 -1.69
C VAL A 37 -2.96 7.31 -0.27
N LYS A 38 -3.39 8.57 -0.05
CA LYS A 38 -3.40 9.20 1.29
C LYS A 38 -4.27 8.40 2.26
N GLN A 39 -5.46 7.98 1.83
CA GLN A 39 -6.34 7.15 2.65
C GLN A 39 -5.68 5.82 2.99
N TYR A 40 -5.12 5.12 2.00
CA TYR A 40 -4.47 3.83 2.18
C TYR A 40 -3.34 3.91 3.22
N LEU A 41 -2.45 4.89 3.10
CA LEU A 41 -1.33 5.09 4.03
C LEU A 41 -1.81 5.53 5.42
N ALA A 42 -2.82 6.40 5.50
CA ALA A 42 -3.37 6.85 6.79
C ALA A 42 -4.02 5.69 7.56
N ASN A 43 -4.74 4.81 6.86
CA ASN A 43 -5.41 3.66 7.48
C ASN A 43 -4.44 2.57 7.98
N GLN A 44 -3.17 2.61 7.59
CA GLN A 44 -2.12 1.72 8.11
C GLN A 44 -1.53 2.20 9.44
N ARG A 45 -1.77 3.46 9.82
CA ARG A 45 -1.20 4.05 11.04
C ARG A 45 -2.00 3.61 12.26
N GLN A 46 -1.33 3.07 13.28
CA GLN A 46 -1.95 2.68 14.54
C GLN A 46 -2.24 3.87 15.47
N GLY A 47 -1.43 4.93 15.40
CA GLY A 47 -1.64 6.15 16.16
C GLY A 47 -1.48 6.02 17.67
N THR A 48 -0.67 5.09 18.17
CA THR A 48 -0.50 4.79 19.60
C THR A 48 0.51 5.69 20.31
N ALA A 49 1.14 6.63 19.62
CA ALA A 49 2.14 7.52 20.20
C ALA A 49 1.54 8.38 21.33
N LYS A 50 2.13 8.29 22.52
CA LYS A 50 1.72 9.02 23.72
C LYS A 50 2.93 9.50 24.51
N SER A 51 2.88 10.73 25.01
CA SER A 51 3.78 11.22 26.05
C SER A 51 3.05 11.33 27.38
N LYS A 52 3.78 11.14 28.49
CA LYS A 52 3.19 11.24 29.83
C LYS A 52 2.88 12.69 30.16
N GLU A 53 1.64 12.92 30.58
CA GLU A 53 1.18 14.20 31.16
C GLU A 53 1.57 14.27 32.64
N ARG A 54 1.44 15.47 33.24
CA ARG A 54 1.83 15.72 34.64
C ARG A 54 1.16 14.75 35.61
N SER A 55 -0.11 14.46 35.42
CA SER A 55 -0.89 13.52 36.23
C SER A 55 -0.49 12.07 36.11
N GLU A 56 0.24 11.69 35.02
CA GLU A 56 0.67 10.33 34.72
C GLU A 56 2.12 10.06 35.12
N MET A 57 2.86 11.12 35.49
CA MET A 57 4.24 10.99 35.94
C MET A 57 4.28 10.44 37.36
N SER A 58 5.22 9.48 37.58
CA SER A 58 5.57 9.03 38.91
C SER A 58 6.44 10.10 39.60
N GLY A 59 6.15 10.41 40.85
CA GLY A 59 6.90 11.34 41.62
C GLY A 59 6.05 12.08 42.69
N SER A 60 6.71 12.72 43.63
CA SER A 60 6.01 13.48 44.68
C SER A 60 5.37 14.73 44.12
N THR A 61 4.14 15.00 44.55
CA THR A 61 3.43 16.28 44.29
C THR A 61 3.82 17.36 45.27
N ARG A 62 4.69 17.06 46.26
CA ARG A 62 5.17 18.05 47.25
C ARG A 62 5.92 19.20 46.57
N LYS A 63 5.70 20.39 47.05
CA LYS A 63 6.44 21.58 46.63
C LYS A 63 7.94 21.44 46.94
N LEU A 64 8.81 21.66 45.94
CA LEU A 64 10.26 21.43 46.01
C LEU A 64 10.99 22.43 46.90
N GLY A 65 10.43 23.62 47.15
CA GLY A 65 11.08 24.65 47.94
C GLY A 65 10.10 25.61 48.60
N ARG A 66 10.60 26.41 49.54
CA ARG A 66 9.83 27.45 50.21
C ARG A 66 9.40 28.53 49.20
N GLN A 67 8.25 29.18 49.44
CA GLN A 67 7.70 30.18 48.53
C GLN A 67 8.55 31.47 48.46
N LYS A 68 9.17 31.85 49.58
CA LYS A 68 10.03 33.06 49.73
C LYS A 68 11.24 32.74 50.60
N GLY A 69 12.27 33.61 50.55
CA GLY A 69 13.44 33.51 51.44
C GLY A 69 14.57 32.62 50.91
N GLY A 70 14.47 32.01 49.73
CA GLY A 70 15.49 31.11 49.19
C GLY A 70 16.36 31.70 48.08
N GLY A 71 16.13 32.95 47.65
CA GLY A 71 16.86 33.60 46.52
C GLY A 71 16.71 32.96 45.14
N GLY A 72 16.09 31.78 45.02
CA GLY A 72 15.90 31.08 43.80
C GLY A 72 14.48 31.20 43.20
N ALA A 73 14.29 30.61 41.99
CA ALA A 73 13.00 30.58 41.34
C ALA A 73 11.95 29.79 42.15
N ARG A 74 10.71 30.22 42.14
CA ARG A 74 9.58 29.53 42.76
C ARG A 74 9.28 28.27 41.99
N ARG A 75 9.36 27.10 42.63
CA ARG A 75 9.13 25.78 42.02
C ARG A 75 7.93 25.08 42.64
N GLY A 76 7.14 24.41 41.84
CA GLY A 76 6.07 23.51 42.28
C GLY A 76 6.62 22.12 42.61
N ASP A 77 5.94 21.10 42.10
CA ASP A 77 6.35 19.70 42.23
C ASP A 77 7.43 19.29 41.20
N ILE A 78 8.00 18.13 41.38
CA ILE A 78 9.04 17.59 40.52
C ILE A 78 8.53 17.21 39.13
N ASN A 79 7.22 16.92 38.99
CA ASN A 79 6.58 16.52 37.75
C ASN A 79 6.27 17.69 36.80
N SER A 80 6.59 18.94 37.24
CA SER A 80 6.34 20.14 36.45
C SER A 80 7.07 20.08 35.08
N PRO A 81 6.41 20.43 33.96
CA PRO A 81 7.02 20.45 32.64
C PRO A 81 8.17 21.44 32.45
N VAL A 82 8.30 22.40 33.38
CA VAL A 82 9.40 23.39 33.40
C VAL A 82 10.72 22.78 33.87
N LEU A 83 10.67 21.63 34.57
CA LEU A 83 11.85 20.96 35.11
C LEU A 83 12.38 19.90 34.14
N VAL A 84 13.69 19.74 34.16
CA VAL A 84 14.33 18.64 33.42
C VAL A 84 13.83 17.32 34.01
N GLY A 85 13.36 16.39 33.15
CA GLY A 85 12.73 15.15 33.58
C GLY A 85 11.25 15.26 33.96
N GLY A 86 10.65 16.45 33.90
CA GLY A 86 9.21 16.67 34.11
C GLY A 86 8.34 16.18 32.95
N ALA A 87 7.04 16.33 33.12
CA ALA A 87 6.04 15.91 32.16
C ALA A 87 6.09 16.73 30.86
N ARG A 88 5.52 16.17 29.78
CA ARG A 88 5.41 16.89 28.51
C ARG A 88 4.05 17.56 28.37
N VAL A 89 4.06 18.89 28.09
CA VAL A 89 2.87 19.67 27.77
C VAL A 89 2.62 19.55 26.25
N PHE A 90 1.35 19.41 25.86
CA PHE A 90 0.95 19.28 24.44
C PHE A 90 1.69 18.22 23.65
N GLY A 91 2.10 17.13 24.32
CA GLY A 91 2.69 15.99 23.65
C GLY A 91 1.67 15.19 22.83
N PRO A 92 2.14 14.25 22.02
CA PRO A 92 1.24 13.41 21.25
C PRO A 92 0.30 12.61 22.17
N LYS A 93 -0.96 12.49 21.73
CA LYS A 93 -1.98 11.62 22.33
C LYS A 93 -2.40 10.57 21.32
N PRO A 94 -2.77 9.37 21.76
CA PRO A 94 -3.30 8.34 20.86
C PRO A 94 -4.51 8.89 20.10
N ARG A 95 -4.49 8.70 18.77
CA ARG A 95 -5.60 9.15 17.92
C ARG A 95 -5.74 8.25 16.71
N ASP A 96 -6.94 8.16 16.18
CA ASP A 96 -7.21 7.53 14.91
C ASP A 96 -6.86 8.50 13.75
N TYR A 97 -6.15 7.96 12.75
CA TYR A 97 -5.78 8.68 11.53
C TYR A 97 -6.66 8.27 10.35
N SER A 98 -7.49 7.24 10.50
CA SER A 98 -8.29 6.68 9.42
C SER A 98 -9.35 7.65 8.94
N PHE A 99 -9.64 7.60 7.64
CA PHE A 99 -10.79 8.29 7.04
C PHE A 99 -11.34 7.47 5.87
N LYS A 100 -12.56 7.75 5.46
CA LYS A 100 -13.26 7.04 4.39
C LYS A 100 -13.36 7.91 3.14
N LEU A 101 -13.23 7.26 1.97
CA LEU A 101 -13.56 7.83 0.66
C LEU A 101 -14.81 7.14 0.09
N ASN A 102 -15.56 7.87 -0.73
CA ASN A 102 -16.71 7.35 -1.44
C ASN A 102 -16.31 6.22 -2.40
N LYS A 103 -17.15 5.19 -2.55
CA LYS A 103 -16.88 4.04 -3.42
C LYS A 103 -16.57 4.45 -4.86
N LYS A 104 -17.35 5.39 -5.44
CA LYS A 104 -17.13 5.89 -6.80
C LYS A 104 -15.76 6.54 -6.98
N VAL A 105 -15.28 7.29 -5.97
CA VAL A 105 -13.94 7.92 -5.99
C VAL A 105 -12.84 6.85 -6.00
N LYS A 106 -12.98 5.79 -5.20
CA LYS A 106 -12.02 4.66 -5.19
C LYS A 106 -12.00 3.90 -6.52
N VAL A 107 -13.15 3.72 -7.16
CA VAL A 107 -13.22 3.10 -8.50
C VAL A 107 -12.49 3.97 -9.51
N LEU A 108 -12.75 5.28 -9.52
CA LEU A 108 -12.07 6.22 -10.41
C LEU A 108 -10.54 6.25 -10.18
N ALA A 109 -10.10 6.19 -8.91
CA ALA A 109 -8.68 6.10 -8.58
C ALA A 109 -8.02 4.84 -9.17
N ARG A 110 -8.67 3.67 -9.04
CA ARG A 110 -8.16 2.42 -9.61
C ARG A 110 -8.09 2.46 -11.12
N LYS A 111 -9.15 2.96 -11.79
CA LYS A 111 -9.16 3.16 -13.25
C LYS A 111 -8.04 4.11 -13.68
N SER A 112 -7.86 5.24 -13.00
CA SER A 112 -6.77 6.20 -13.28
C SER A 112 -5.39 5.56 -13.14
N ALA A 113 -5.16 4.74 -12.11
CA ALA A 113 -3.88 4.05 -11.91
C ALA A 113 -3.60 3.02 -13.04
N LEU A 114 -4.62 2.27 -13.46
CA LEU A 114 -4.51 1.31 -14.56
C LEU A 114 -4.27 2.02 -15.90
N SER A 115 -4.93 3.15 -16.13
CA SER A 115 -4.73 3.98 -17.34
C SER A 115 -3.30 4.53 -17.42
N TYR A 116 -2.69 4.95 -16.30
CA TYR A 116 -1.28 5.32 -16.28
C TYR A 116 -0.39 4.17 -16.71
N LYS A 117 -0.59 2.97 -16.16
CA LYS A 117 0.21 1.78 -16.52
C LYS A 117 0.02 1.38 -17.99
N ALA A 118 -1.18 1.57 -18.53
CA ALA A 118 -1.44 1.35 -19.96
C ALA A 118 -0.68 2.37 -20.84
N LYS A 119 -0.70 3.65 -20.49
CA LYS A 119 0.02 4.71 -21.22
C LYS A 119 1.54 4.52 -21.19
N GLU A 120 2.07 4.00 -20.08
CA GLU A 120 3.51 3.67 -19.90
C GLU A 120 3.93 2.37 -20.59
N ASN A 121 3.00 1.63 -21.22
CA ASN A 121 3.23 0.27 -21.74
C ASN A 121 3.81 -0.67 -20.67
N ALA A 122 3.42 -0.50 -19.42
CA ALA A 122 3.91 -1.26 -18.27
C ALA A 122 2.96 -2.39 -17.86
N ILE A 123 2.12 -2.87 -18.79
CA ILE A 123 1.19 -3.99 -18.59
C ILE A 123 1.64 -5.16 -19.43
N ILE A 124 1.79 -6.31 -18.79
CA ILE A 124 2.07 -7.61 -19.43
C ILE A 124 0.89 -8.52 -19.14
N VAL A 125 0.36 -9.15 -20.17
CA VAL A 125 -0.70 -10.15 -20.03
C VAL A 125 -0.08 -11.54 -20.17
N VAL A 126 -0.39 -12.45 -19.23
CA VAL A 126 0.14 -13.80 -19.17
C VAL A 126 -1.01 -14.81 -19.14
N GLU A 127 -0.82 -15.97 -19.74
CA GLU A 127 -1.75 -17.11 -19.60
C GLU A 127 -1.99 -17.44 -18.13
N ASP A 128 -3.16 -17.99 -17.84
CA ASP A 128 -3.41 -18.52 -16.51
C ASP A 128 -2.50 -19.70 -16.21
N PHE A 129 -1.84 -19.69 -15.09
CA PHE A 129 -0.95 -20.76 -14.65
C PHE A 129 -1.18 -21.13 -13.20
N GLU A 130 -0.86 -22.35 -12.86
CA GLU A 130 -0.88 -22.87 -11.51
C GLU A 130 0.47 -23.48 -11.15
N MET A 131 0.85 -23.34 -9.89
CA MET A 131 2.04 -24.00 -9.34
C MET A 131 1.61 -25.19 -8.50
N THR A 132 2.17 -26.35 -8.77
CA THR A 132 1.87 -27.60 -8.03
C THR A 132 2.38 -27.55 -6.60
N ALA A 133 3.54 -26.91 -6.36
CA ALA A 133 4.16 -26.75 -5.06
C ALA A 133 4.68 -25.31 -4.88
N PRO A 134 4.74 -24.79 -3.63
CA PRO A 134 5.30 -23.45 -3.36
C PRO A 134 6.83 -23.50 -3.46
N LYS A 135 7.39 -23.03 -4.57
CA LYS A 135 8.85 -22.97 -4.80
C LYS A 135 9.24 -21.58 -5.31
N THR A 136 10.05 -20.85 -4.55
CA THR A 136 10.55 -19.53 -4.92
C THR A 136 11.42 -19.56 -6.18
N LYS A 137 12.22 -20.61 -6.36
CA LYS A 137 13.11 -20.75 -7.52
C LYS A 137 12.34 -20.84 -8.85
N GLU A 138 11.24 -21.57 -8.88
CA GLU A 138 10.36 -21.65 -10.06
C GLU A 138 9.73 -20.28 -10.37
N TYR A 139 9.28 -19.56 -9.35
CA TYR A 139 8.71 -18.24 -9.53
C TYR A 139 9.75 -17.21 -10.03
N VAL A 140 11.00 -17.27 -9.52
CA VAL A 140 12.11 -16.44 -10.02
C VAL A 140 12.38 -16.72 -11.50
N ASN A 141 12.34 -17.97 -11.93
CA ASN A 141 12.51 -18.31 -13.36
C ASN A 141 11.40 -17.66 -14.21
N ILE A 142 10.14 -17.66 -13.74
CA ILE A 142 9.04 -16.97 -14.44
C ILE A 142 9.30 -15.47 -14.56
N VAL A 143 9.72 -14.81 -13.46
CA VAL A 143 10.04 -13.37 -13.44
C VAL A 143 11.18 -13.05 -14.41
N ASN A 144 12.21 -13.88 -14.47
CA ASN A 144 13.34 -13.70 -15.37
C ASN A 144 12.93 -13.91 -16.85
N ASN A 145 12.13 -14.93 -17.12
CA ASN A 145 11.59 -15.19 -18.46
C ASN A 145 10.76 -14.02 -19.00
N LEU A 146 10.01 -13.36 -18.11
CA LEU A 146 9.22 -12.16 -18.42
C LEU A 146 10.07 -10.87 -18.45
N GLN A 147 11.40 -10.95 -18.32
CA GLN A 147 12.33 -9.82 -18.31
C GLN A 147 12.04 -8.76 -17.25
N LEU A 148 11.56 -9.21 -16.09
CA LEU A 148 11.19 -8.33 -14.96
C LEU A 148 12.30 -8.23 -13.91
N GLU A 149 13.49 -8.72 -14.18
CA GLU A 149 14.61 -8.69 -13.25
C GLU A 149 14.94 -7.23 -12.85
N GLY A 150 15.05 -6.99 -11.55
CA GLY A 150 15.34 -5.67 -11.01
C GLY A 150 14.16 -4.68 -10.96
N ARG A 151 13.01 -4.96 -11.58
CA ARG A 151 11.80 -4.14 -11.54
C ARG A 151 10.82 -4.63 -10.47
N LYS A 152 10.03 -3.71 -9.93
CA LYS A 152 8.92 -4.08 -9.04
C LYS A 152 7.75 -4.61 -9.87
N SER A 153 7.42 -5.88 -9.72
CA SER A 153 6.31 -6.53 -10.42
C SER A 153 5.12 -6.78 -9.49
N LEU A 154 3.92 -6.50 -9.97
CA LEU A 154 2.67 -6.84 -9.32
C LEU A 154 1.91 -7.84 -10.19
N LEU A 155 1.80 -9.10 -9.71
CA LEU A 155 1.03 -10.15 -10.38
C LEU A 155 -0.41 -10.14 -9.87
N LEU A 156 -1.35 -10.03 -10.81
CA LEU A 156 -2.79 -10.12 -10.54
C LEU A 156 -3.33 -11.48 -10.94
N LEU A 157 -3.93 -12.16 -9.98
CA LEU A 157 -4.60 -13.45 -10.16
C LEU A 157 -6.12 -13.30 -10.06
N PRO A 158 -6.92 -14.11 -10.77
CA PRO A 158 -8.38 -14.07 -10.67
C PRO A 158 -8.85 -14.47 -9.28
N ASN A 159 -8.26 -15.54 -8.73
CA ASN A 159 -8.56 -16.12 -7.43
C ASN A 159 -7.29 -16.29 -6.59
N VAL A 160 -7.48 -16.58 -5.30
CA VAL A 160 -6.38 -16.86 -4.38
C VAL A 160 -5.67 -18.14 -4.76
N ASN A 161 -4.42 -18.06 -5.20
CA ASN A 161 -3.53 -19.22 -5.38
C ASN A 161 -2.44 -19.20 -4.31
N LYS A 162 -2.59 -20.07 -3.30
CA LYS A 162 -1.70 -20.14 -2.15
C LYS A 162 -0.26 -20.48 -2.55
N ASN A 163 -0.07 -21.37 -3.52
CA ASN A 163 1.27 -21.80 -3.94
C ASN A 163 2.03 -20.66 -4.62
N VAL A 164 1.38 -19.93 -5.53
CA VAL A 164 1.98 -18.76 -6.20
C VAL A 164 2.29 -17.66 -5.18
N TYR A 165 1.36 -17.34 -4.27
CA TYR A 165 1.57 -16.35 -3.23
C TYR A 165 2.78 -16.68 -2.32
N LEU A 166 2.88 -17.93 -1.83
CA LEU A 166 3.98 -18.36 -0.98
C LEU A 166 5.32 -18.35 -1.73
N SER A 167 5.31 -18.66 -3.03
CA SER A 167 6.51 -18.64 -3.88
C SER A 167 7.06 -17.23 -4.11
N ALA A 168 6.17 -16.24 -4.24
CA ALA A 168 6.53 -14.84 -4.48
C ALA A 168 6.86 -14.07 -3.19
N ARG A 169 6.24 -14.40 -2.05
CA ARG A 169 6.27 -13.60 -0.81
C ARG A 169 7.66 -13.24 -0.31
N ASN A 170 8.66 -14.12 -0.49
CA ASN A 170 10.03 -13.87 -0.02
C ASN A 170 10.82 -12.93 -0.95
N LEU A 171 10.31 -12.61 -2.13
CA LEU A 171 11.00 -11.75 -3.10
C LEU A 171 10.65 -10.29 -2.84
N GLN A 172 11.67 -9.45 -2.65
CA GLN A 172 11.50 -8.03 -2.25
C GLN A 172 10.77 -7.17 -3.29
N ARG A 173 10.91 -7.52 -4.59
CA ARG A 173 10.39 -6.72 -5.71
C ARG A 173 9.23 -7.39 -6.43
N SER A 174 8.67 -8.43 -5.86
CA SER A 174 7.55 -9.15 -6.45
C SER A 174 6.40 -9.23 -5.47
N GLU A 175 5.23 -8.82 -5.91
CA GLU A 175 4.01 -8.89 -5.12
C GLU A 175 2.91 -9.60 -5.91
N VAL A 176 2.12 -10.42 -5.23
CA VAL A 176 1.00 -11.16 -5.82
C VAL A 176 -0.27 -10.79 -5.09
N MET A 177 -1.32 -10.46 -5.84
CA MET A 177 -2.62 -10.19 -5.26
C MET A 177 -3.75 -10.65 -6.19
N THR A 178 -4.95 -10.73 -5.63
CA THR A 178 -6.15 -11.03 -6.42
C THR A 178 -6.70 -9.78 -7.08
N ALA A 179 -7.35 -9.93 -8.22
CA ALA A 179 -8.04 -8.83 -8.91
C ALA A 179 -9.05 -8.10 -8.00
N SER A 180 -9.73 -8.84 -7.10
CA SER A 180 -10.67 -8.28 -6.12
C SER A 180 -10.01 -7.37 -5.07
N ALA A 181 -8.75 -7.63 -4.70
CA ALA A 181 -7.99 -6.85 -3.73
C ALA A 181 -7.24 -5.66 -4.35
N LEU A 182 -7.37 -5.45 -5.67
CA LEU A 182 -6.68 -4.39 -6.40
C LEU A 182 -6.91 -3.01 -5.77
N ASN A 183 -5.84 -2.26 -5.52
CA ASN A 183 -5.88 -0.89 -5.04
C ASN A 183 -4.89 0.01 -5.82
N ALA A 184 -5.19 1.30 -5.90
CA ALA A 184 -4.38 2.23 -6.66
C ALA A 184 -2.94 2.36 -6.13
N TYR A 185 -2.72 2.27 -4.81
CA TYR A 185 -1.40 2.35 -4.21
C TYR A 185 -0.46 1.25 -4.73
N LYS A 186 -0.93 -0.01 -4.76
CA LYS A 186 -0.11 -1.15 -5.21
C LYS A 186 0.18 -1.08 -6.71
N VAL A 187 -0.81 -0.67 -7.51
CA VAL A 187 -0.62 -0.46 -8.96
C VAL A 187 0.43 0.61 -9.23
N LEU A 188 0.37 1.75 -8.54
CA LEU A 188 1.35 2.83 -8.71
C LEU A 188 2.74 2.47 -8.17
N ASN A 189 2.82 1.68 -7.08
CA ASN A 189 4.08 1.26 -6.49
C ASN A 189 4.84 0.22 -7.34
N ALA A 190 4.13 -0.53 -8.17
CA ALA A 190 4.74 -1.47 -9.10
C ALA A 190 5.27 -0.76 -10.34
N ASP A 191 6.43 -1.18 -10.85
CA ASP A 191 6.95 -0.71 -12.13
C ASP A 191 6.21 -1.39 -13.28
N VAL A 192 5.95 -2.70 -13.15
CA VAL A 192 5.25 -3.50 -14.16
C VAL A 192 4.08 -4.24 -13.54
N LEU A 193 2.95 -4.21 -14.22
CA LEU A 193 1.73 -4.93 -13.87
C LEU A 193 1.62 -6.18 -14.72
N VAL A 194 1.65 -7.35 -14.10
CA VAL A 194 1.45 -8.64 -14.76
C VAL A 194 0.03 -9.12 -14.47
N ILE A 195 -0.77 -9.32 -15.49
CA ILE A 195 -2.19 -9.68 -15.36
C ILE A 195 -2.43 -11.02 -16.05
N THR A 196 -3.05 -11.98 -15.37
CA THR A 196 -3.49 -13.21 -16.03
C THR A 196 -4.77 -12.96 -16.83
N GLU A 197 -5.02 -13.75 -17.89
CA GLU A 197 -6.18 -13.55 -18.79
C GLU A 197 -7.51 -13.48 -18.03
N LYS A 198 -7.78 -14.43 -17.15
CA LYS A 198 -9.02 -14.44 -16.33
C LYS A 198 -9.09 -13.28 -15.34
N SER A 199 -7.95 -12.71 -14.94
CA SER A 199 -7.95 -11.54 -14.07
C SER A 199 -8.47 -10.28 -14.76
N LEU A 200 -8.31 -10.16 -16.08
CA LEU A 200 -8.88 -9.04 -16.84
C LEU A 200 -10.40 -9.05 -16.78
N GLU A 201 -11.02 -10.21 -16.97
CA GLU A 201 -12.50 -10.36 -16.86
C GLU A 201 -12.97 -10.00 -15.43
N ALA A 202 -12.21 -10.44 -14.42
CA ALA A 202 -12.52 -10.11 -13.03
C ALA A 202 -12.41 -8.60 -12.74
N ILE A 203 -11.39 -7.92 -13.28
CA ILE A 203 -11.21 -6.46 -13.17
C ILE A 203 -12.37 -5.73 -13.84
N ASP A 204 -12.76 -6.15 -15.04
CA ASP A 204 -13.89 -5.58 -15.78
C ASP A 204 -15.19 -5.71 -14.99
N GLY A 205 -15.47 -6.87 -14.43
CA GLY A 205 -16.65 -7.12 -13.60
C GLY A 205 -16.69 -6.31 -12.30
N ILE A 206 -15.55 -5.88 -11.76
CA ILE A 206 -15.45 -5.09 -10.53
C ILE A 206 -15.54 -3.58 -10.80
N LEU A 207 -14.87 -3.10 -11.85
CA LEU A 207 -14.71 -1.67 -12.11
C LEU A 207 -15.79 -1.07 -13.01
N ASN A 208 -16.55 -1.86 -13.75
CA ASN A 208 -17.66 -1.40 -14.61
C ASN A 208 -19.06 -1.48 -13.95
N LYS A 209 -19.10 -1.71 -12.64
CA LYS A 209 -20.36 -1.68 -11.85
C LYS A 209 -20.79 -0.28 -11.51
#